data_bd4c65bc8d77c9f6fc3650712b061094
#
_entry.id   bd4c65bc8d77c9f6fc3650712b061094
#
_cell.length_a   1.000
_cell.length_b   1.000
_cell.length_c   1.000
_cell.angle_alpha   90.00
_cell.angle_beta   90.00
_cell.angle_gamma   90.00
#
_symmetry.space_group_name_H-M   'P 1'
#
loop_
_entity.id
_entity.type
_entity.pdbx_description
1 polymer ?
#
loop_
_entity_poly.entity_id
_entity_poly.type
_entity_poly.pdbx_seq_one_letter_code
_entity_poly.pdbx_strand_id
1 'polypeptide(L)'
;MRLSPPNALHLHPLLFARSPEHDVPLPRYSPVRHCIAPLAALVSALRTQLQLPVFGLCDWNPFGLALLLSYKIGSVTGGAEASRYVVPSMAWLGLRAAQIDRLQRKEGIELSSKPFSPVDRRKVQSMLKNNQFLGETQNAEWRQELEAMQERGIKVDLEAVLELERGFEIFSEEVVQQELLSENAIA
;
A
#
# COMPACT_ATOMS: atom_id res chain seq x y z
N MET A 1 -10.11 -30.48 66.75
CA MET A 1 -11.15 -30.52 65.69
C MET A 1 -10.56 -29.90 64.45
N ARG A 2 -10.07 -30.70 63.52
CA ARG A 2 -9.51 -30.24 62.22
C ARG A 2 -10.53 -30.55 61.15
N LEU A 3 -11.01 -29.51 60.49
CA LEU A 3 -11.91 -29.63 59.34
C LEU A 3 -11.08 -29.90 58.09
N SER A 4 -11.37 -30.98 57.40
CA SER A 4 -10.80 -31.37 56.10
C SER A 4 -11.43 -30.51 54.98
N PRO A 5 -10.69 -30.14 53.93
CA PRO A 5 -11.27 -29.46 52.78
C PRO A 5 -12.00 -30.45 51.85
N PRO A 6 -13.01 -29.98 51.09
CA PRO A 6 -13.81 -30.83 50.20
C PRO A 6 -13.11 -31.16 48.90
N ASN A 7 -13.47 -32.32 48.40
CA ASN A 7 -13.05 -33.04 47.22
C ASN A 7 -12.73 -32.19 45.97
N ALA A 8 -11.55 -32.47 45.40
CA ALA A 8 -11.19 -32.09 44.06
C ALA A 8 -11.98 -32.97 43.05
N LEU A 9 -12.76 -32.32 42.22
CA LEU A 9 -13.39 -32.92 41.05
C LEU A 9 -12.34 -33.35 40.04
N HIS A 10 -12.16 -34.64 39.85
CA HIS A 10 -11.43 -35.25 38.74
C HIS A 10 -12.14 -34.88 37.41
N LEU A 11 -11.61 -33.95 36.67
CA LEU A 11 -11.97 -33.76 35.28
C LEU A 11 -11.23 -34.83 34.44
N HIS A 12 -12.01 -35.75 33.91
CA HIS A 12 -11.55 -36.70 32.89
C HIS A 12 -11.04 -35.94 31.67
N PRO A 13 -9.88 -36.31 31.10
CA PRO A 13 -9.46 -35.77 29.82
C PRO A 13 -10.37 -36.39 28.73
N LEU A 14 -11.28 -35.60 28.19
CA LEU A 14 -11.96 -35.92 26.95
C LEU A 14 -10.92 -36.02 25.84
N LEU A 15 -10.71 -37.24 25.38
CA LEU A 15 -10.02 -37.61 24.16
C LEU A 15 -10.72 -36.89 23.00
N PHE A 16 -10.16 -35.79 22.56
CA PHE A 16 -10.47 -35.24 21.24
C PHE A 16 -9.91 -36.21 20.20
N ALA A 17 -10.76 -37.08 19.70
CA ALA A 17 -10.51 -37.86 18.51
C ALA A 17 -10.24 -36.85 17.36
N ARG A 18 -9.02 -36.83 16.89
CA ARG A 18 -8.60 -36.11 15.70
C ARG A 18 -9.25 -36.81 14.51
N SER A 19 -10.30 -36.24 13.94
CA SER A 19 -10.84 -36.68 12.66
C SER A 19 -9.78 -36.41 11.59
N PRO A 20 -9.37 -37.40 10.80
CA PRO A 20 -8.60 -37.17 9.60
C PRO A 20 -9.58 -36.72 8.53
N GLU A 21 -9.27 -35.68 7.84
CA GLU A 21 -9.92 -35.19 6.63
C GLU A 21 -10.42 -33.76 6.75
N HIS A 22 -9.68 -32.99 6.09
CA HIS A 22 -9.84 -31.79 5.30
C HIS A 22 -8.76 -30.77 5.70
N ASP A 23 -7.53 -30.96 5.16
CA ASP A 23 -6.59 -29.90 4.88
C ASP A 23 -7.21 -28.97 3.77
N VAL A 24 -8.30 -28.33 4.11
CA VAL A 24 -8.71 -27.13 3.37
C VAL A 24 -7.71 -26.05 3.78
N PRO A 25 -6.84 -25.58 2.86
CA PRO A 25 -5.93 -24.51 3.20
C PRO A 25 -6.79 -23.32 3.61
N LEU A 26 -6.74 -22.96 4.89
CA LEU A 26 -7.40 -21.76 5.38
C LEU A 26 -6.95 -20.61 4.50
N PRO A 27 -7.87 -19.83 3.91
CA PRO A 27 -7.50 -18.68 3.13
C PRO A 27 -6.57 -17.82 4.00
N ARG A 28 -5.37 -17.53 3.48
CA ARG A 28 -4.38 -16.72 4.22
C ARG A 28 -5.04 -15.38 4.51
N TYR A 29 -5.53 -15.25 5.72
CA TYR A 29 -6.18 -14.04 6.22
C TYR A 29 -5.14 -12.93 6.24
N SER A 30 -5.19 -12.04 5.26
CA SER A 30 -4.41 -10.80 5.29
C SER A 30 -5.35 -9.70 5.78
N PRO A 31 -5.17 -9.19 6.99
CA PRO A 31 -6.03 -8.13 7.54
C PRO A 31 -6.05 -6.87 6.66
N VAL A 32 -4.97 -6.58 5.96
CA VAL A 32 -4.85 -5.46 5.02
C VAL A 32 -5.85 -5.58 3.86
N ARG A 33 -6.12 -6.80 3.38
CA ARG A 33 -7.06 -7.01 2.26
C ARG A 33 -8.51 -6.73 2.61
N HIS A 34 -8.91 -6.93 3.85
CA HIS A 34 -10.29 -6.70 4.31
C HIS A 34 -10.60 -5.22 4.52
N CYS A 35 -9.59 -4.40 4.75
CA CYS A 35 -9.78 -2.96 4.93
C CYS A 35 -9.81 -2.18 3.60
N ILE A 36 -9.16 -2.68 2.54
CA ILE A 36 -9.06 -1.97 1.26
C ILE A 36 -10.42 -1.88 0.56
N ALA A 37 -11.18 -2.98 0.48
CA ALA A 37 -12.43 -3.00 -0.27
C ALA A 37 -13.50 -2.03 0.29
N PRO A 38 -13.79 -1.99 1.61
CA PRO A 38 -14.71 -1.01 2.19
C PRO A 38 -14.25 0.44 1.99
N LEU A 39 -12.95 0.69 2.13
CA LEU A 39 -12.40 2.04 1.94
C LEU A 39 -12.43 2.44 0.46
N ALA A 40 -12.13 1.55 -0.46
CA ALA A 40 -12.25 1.78 -1.89
C ALA A 40 -13.72 2.06 -2.29
N ALA A 41 -14.68 1.34 -1.70
CA ALA A 41 -16.10 1.59 -1.89
C ALA A 41 -16.51 3.00 -1.42
N LEU A 42 -16.04 3.41 -0.25
CA LEU A 42 -16.29 4.76 0.28
C LEU A 42 -15.70 5.84 -0.64
N VAL A 43 -14.42 5.71 -1.04
CA VAL A 43 -13.75 6.66 -1.94
C VAL A 43 -14.47 6.74 -3.29
N SER A 44 -14.85 5.61 -3.86
CA SER A 44 -15.61 5.54 -5.12
C SER A 44 -16.98 6.23 -5.00
N ALA A 45 -17.70 6.01 -3.90
CA ALA A 45 -18.99 6.66 -3.64
C ALA A 45 -18.83 8.17 -3.46
N LEU A 46 -17.89 8.62 -2.65
CA LEU A 46 -17.60 10.04 -2.45
C LEU A 46 -17.24 10.74 -3.76
N ARG A 47 -16.36 10.14 -4.54
CA ARG A 47 -16.01 10.66 -5.86
C ARG A 47 -17.22 10.81 -6.77
N THR A 48 -18.07 9.79 -6.81
CA THR A 48 -19.27 9.79 -7.66
C THR A 48 -20.27 10.84 -7.24
N GLN A 49 -20.48 11.01 -5.92
CA GLN A 49 -21.44 11.97 -5.38
C GLN A 49 -20.93 13.41 -5.41
N LEU A 50 -19.65 13.62 -5.08
CA LEU A 50 -19.09 14.96 -4.95
C LEU A 50 -18.40 15.46 -6.22
N GLN A 51 -18.18 14.58 -7.20
CA GLN A 51 -17.46 14.90 -8.46
C GLN A 51 -16.08 15.52 -8.23
N LEU A 52 -15.42 15.19 -7.11
CA LEU A 52 -14.10 15.69 -6.78
C LEU A 52 -13.00 14.81 -7.37
N PRO A 53 -11.85 15.40 -7.74
CA PRO A 53 -10.67 14.61 -8.10
C PRO A 53 -10.16 13.82 -6.90
N VAL A 54 -9.63 12.64 -7.16
CA VAL A 54 -9.04 11.76 -6.15
C VAL A 54 -7.56 11.62 -6.42
N PHE A 55 -6.76 11.94 -5.43
CA PHE A 55 -5.31 11.81 -5.47
C PHE A 55 -4.84 10.75 -4.49
N GLY A 56 -3.90 9.93 -4.93
CA GLY A 56 -3.23 8.93 -4.11
C GLY A 56 -1.89 9.43 -3.60
N LEU A 57 -1.66 9.29 -2.31
CA LEU A 57 -0.40 9.59 -1.67
C LEU A 57 0.09 8.33 -0.95
N CYS A 58 1.32 7.93 -1.21
CA CYS A 58 1.92 6.77 -0.57
C CYS A 58 3.44 6.90 -0.50
N ASP A 59 4.05 6.02 0.27
CA ASP A 59 5.49 5.85 0.29
C ASP A 59 6.05 5.53 -1.10
N TRP A 60 7.23 6.01 -1.37
CA TRP A 60 7.96 5.63 -2.58
C TRP A 60 8.60 4.26 -2.41
N ASN A 61 7.76 3.24 -2.50
CA ASN A 61 8.16 1.84 -2.42
C ASN A 61 7.20 0.94 -3.23
N PRO A 62 7.58 -0.30 -3.56
CA PRO A 62 6.76 -1.18 -4.39
C PRO A 62 5.41 -1.57 -3.78
N PHE A 63 5.29 -1.53 -2.47
CA PHE A 63 4.04 -1.86 -1.77
C PHE A 63 3.08 -0.69 -1.76
N GLY A 64 3.58 0.54 -1.59
CA GLY A 64 2.81 1.77 -1.74
C GLY A 64 2.21 1.88 -3.13
N LEU A 65 3.04 1.69 -4.17
CA LEU A 65 2.55 1.67 -5.55
C LEU A 65 1.53 0.57 -5.80
N ALA A 66 1.75 -0.64 -5.29
CA ALA A 66 0.77 -1.73 -5.42
C ALA A 66 -0.55 -1.43 -4.71
N LEU A 67 -0.50 -0.70 -3.61
CA LEU A 67 -1.68 -0.24 -2.89
C LEU A 67 -2.47 0.76 -3.74
N LEU A 68 -1.84 1.79 -4.30
CA LEU A 68 -2.49 2.75 -5.19
C LEU A 68 -3.10 2.06 -6.41
N LEU A 69 -2.38 1.15 -7.04
CA LEU A 69 -2.91 0.38 -8.17
C LEU A 69 -4.13 -0.47 -7.78
N SER A 70 -4.20 -0.98 -6.55
CA SER A 70 -5.39 -1.70 -6.11
C SER A 70 -6.62 -0.81 -5.95
N TYR A 71 -6.47 0.47 -5.67
CA TYR A 71 -7.57 1.44 -5.74
C TYR A 71 -7.91 1.86 -7.18
N LYS A 72 -6.91 2.05 -8.02
CA LYS A 72 -7.08 2.54 -9.40
C LYS A 72 -7.73 1.50 -10.32
N ILE A 73 -7.22 0.27 -10.29
CA ILE A 73 -7.61 -0.80 -11.23
C ILE A 73 -8.19 -2.05 -10.55
N GLY A 74 -8.21 -2.08 -9.23
CA GLY A 74 -8.65 -3.25 -8.45
C GLY A 74 -7.51 -4.22 -8.11
N SER A 75 -7.81 -5.14 -7.22
CA SER A 75 -6.84 -6.15 -6.79
C SER A 75 -6.90 -7.37 -7.71
N VAL A 76 -5.77 -7.72 -8.32
CA VAL A 76 -5.63 -8.92 -9.18
C VAL A 76 -6.03 -10.22 -8.45
N THR A 77 -5.98 -10.22 -7.11
CA THR A 77 -6.28 -11.41 -6.28
C THR A 77 -7.59 -11.30 -5.50
N GLY A 78 -8.35 -10.22 -5.68
CA GLY A 78 -9.53 -9.91 -4.87
C GLY A 78 -10.85 -10.44 -5.43
N GLY A 79 -10.83 -11.10 -6.59
CA GLY A 79 -12.05 -11.58 -7.25
C GLY A 79 -12.96 -10.45 -7.76
N ALA A 80 -14.18 -10.80 -8.19
CA ALA A 80 -15.14 -9.88 -8.80
C ALA A 80 -15.57 -8.72 -7.86
N GLU A 81 -15.52 -8.90 -6.55
CA GLU A 81 -15.88 -7.84 -5.60
C GLU A 81 -14.85 -6.72 -5.54
N ALA A 82 -13.56 -7.04 -5.63
CA ALA A 82 -12.49 -6.04 -5.61
C ALA A 82 -12.49 -5.14 -6.85
N SER A 83 -13.07 -5.60 -7.95
CA SER A 83 -13.22 -4.83 -9.19
C SER A 83 -14.40 -3.86 -9.16
N ARG A 84 -15.33 -3.99 -8.19
CA ARG A 84 -16.55 -3.15 -8.12
C ARG A 84 -16.26 -1.73 -7.61
N TYR A 85 -15.20 -1.55 -6.87
CA TYR A 85 -14.92 -0.30 -6.15
C TYR A 85 -13.57 0.28 -6.56
N VAL A 86 -13.38 0.48 -7.85
CA VAL A 86 -12.18 1.10 -8.40
C VAL A 86 -12.39 2.60 -8.62
N VAL A 87 -11.31 3.33 -8.61
CA VAL A 87 -11.25 4.77 -8.90
C VAL A 87 -10.28 4.99 -10.06
N PRO A 88 -10.70 4.69 -11.32
CA PRO A 88 -9.80 4.72 -12.48
C PRO A 88 -9.16 6.09 -12.73
N SER A 89 -9.86 7.16 -12.36
CA SER A 89 -9.37 8.55 -12.47
C SER A 89 -8.49 9.00 -11.31
N MET A 90 -8.13 8.10 -10.37
CA MET A 90 -7.21 8.45 -9.30
C MET A 90 -5.84 8.78 -9.89
N ALA A 91 -5.31 9.94 -9.56
CA ALA A 91 -3.97 10.36 -9.94
C ALA A 91 -2.98 10.15 -8.78
N TRP A 92 -1.75 9.81 -9.08
CA TRP A 92 -0.69 9.64 -8.08
C TRP A 92 -0.02 10.98 -7.79
N LEU A 93 -0.28 11.54 -6.64
CA LEU A 93 0.26 12.81 -6.19
C LEU A 93 1.73 12.70 -5.73
N GLY A 94 2.05 11.66 -4.98
CA GLY A 94 3.38 11.45 -4.39
C GLY A 94 3.41 10.22 -3.45
N LEU A 95 4.54 9.80 -2.89
CA LEU A 95 5.88 10.35 -3.12
C LEU A 95 6.45 9.76 -4.44
N ARG A 96 7.19 10.57 -5.24
CA ARG A 96 7.76 10.15 -6.54
C ARG A 96 9.25 10.47 -6.64
N ALA A 97 9.95 9.80 -7.55
CA ALA A 97 11.38 10.00 -7.77
C ALA A 97 11.76 11.47 -8.01
N ALA A 98 11.01 12.16 -8.86
CA ALA A 98 11.27 13.57 -9.17
C ALA A 98 11.11 14.50 -7.96
N GLN A 99 10.16 14.19 -7.07
CA GLN A 99 9.97 14.95 -5.82
C GLN A 99 11.12 14.72 -4.85
N ILE A 100 11.56 13.47 -4.69
CA ILE A 100 12.72 13.10 -3.87
C ILE A 100 13.96 13.86 -4.36
N ASP A 101 14.24 13.82 -5.66
CA ASP A 101 15.38 14.51 -6.27
C ASP A 101 15.29 16.02 -6.11
N ARG A 102 14.10 16.61 -6.17
CA ARG A 102 13.87 18.04 -5.98
C ARG A 102 14.15 18.47 -4.54
N LEU A 103 13.65 17.71 -3.57
CA LEU A 103 13.88 17.94 -2.15
C LEU A 103 15.37 17.87 -1.80
N GLN A 104 16.06 16.85 -2.30
CA GLN A 104 17.51 16.71 -2.08
C GLN A 104 18.32 17.87 -2.68
N ARG A 105 17.96 18.34 -3.86
CA ARG A 105 18.68 19.46 -4.52
C ARG A 105 18.40 20.82 -3.89
N LYS A 106 17.13 21.10 -3.54
CA LYS A 106 16.71 22.42 -3.07
C LYS A 106 17.18 22.71 -1.65
N GLU A 107 17.05 21.74 -0.78
CA GLU A 107 17.30 21.93 0.65
C GLU A 107 18.67 21.36 1.10
N GLY A 108 19.40 20.69 0.21
CA GLY A 108 20.61 19.96 0.59
C GLY A 108 20.31 18.83 1.60
N ILE A 109 19.06 18.40 1.63
CA ILE A 109 18.53 17.45 2.61
C ILE A 109 18.76 16.04 2.10
N GLU A 110 19.43 15.21 2.88
CA GLU A 110 19.49 13.78 2.64
C GLU A 110 18.27 13.12 3.29
N LEU A 111 17.27 12.77 2.46
CA LEU A 111 16.11 12.02 2.94
C LEU A 111 16.54 10.63 3.39
N SER A 112 16.07 10.23 4.56
CA SER A 112 16.27 8.87 5.07
C SER A 112 15.69 7.85 4.08
N SER A 113 16.53 6.97 3.58
CA SER A 113 16.16 5.92 2.65
C SER A 113 16.56 4.55 3.17
N LYS A 114 15.83 3.52 2.77
CA LYS A 114 16.09 2.13 3.17
C LYS A 114 16.42 1.30 1.93
N PRO A 115 17.44 0.43 1.96
CA PRO A 115 17.73 -0.45 0.84
C PRO A 115 16.59 -1.45 0.61
N PHE A 116 16.42 -1.87 -0.64
CA PHE A 116 15.46 -2.92 -0.98
C PHE A 116 15.81 -4.24 -0.31
N SER A 117 14.83 -4.81 0.37
CA SER A 117 14.85 -6.19 0.82
C SER A 117 14.68 -7.17 -0.36
N PRO A 118 14.98 -8.47 -0.19
CA PRO A 118 14.65 -9.49 -1.19
C PRO A 118 13.15 -9.55 -1.53
N VAL A 119 12.28 -9.16 -0.62
CA VAL A 119 10.82 -9.11 -0.83
C VAL A 119 10.45 -7.93 -1.73
N ASP A 120 11.04 -6.75 -1.51
CA ASP A 120 10.85 -5.57 -2.36
C ASP A 120 11.25 -5.88 -3.81
N ARG A 121 12.44 -6.48 -4.02
CA ARG A 121 12.94 -6.86 -5.35
C ARG A 121 11.99 -7.82 -6.07
N ARG A 122 11.53 -8.87 -5.40
CA ARG A 122 10.54 -9.81 -5.97
C ARG A 122 9.22 -9.11 -6.30
N LYS A 123 8.78 -8.18 -5.46
CA LYS A 123 7.55 -7.41 -5.69
C LYS A 123 7.64 -6.58 -6.95
N VAL A 124 8.72 -5.80 -7.12
CA VAL A 124 8.99 -5.01 -8.33
C VAL A 124 9.00 -5.89 -9.58
N GLN A 125 9.79 -6.96 -9.58
CA GLN A 125 9.88 -7.87 -10.71
C GLN A 125 8.52 -8.48 -11.08
N SER A 126 7.75 -8.88 -10.08
CA SER A 126 6.42 -9.43 -10.28
C SER A 126 5.46 -8.39 -10.89
N MET A 127 5.53 -7.14 -10.45
CA MET A 127 4.67 -6.07 -10.96
C MET A 127 5.03 -5.70 -12.40
N LEU A 128 6.31 -5.51 -12.69
CA LEU A 128 6.78 -5.19 -14.06
C LEU A 128 6.46 -6.29 -15.07
N LYS A 129 6.49 -7.57 -14.63
CA LYS A 129 6.23 -8.71 -15.50
C LYS A 129 4.75 -9.01 -15.70
N ASN A 130 3.94 -8.90 -14.64
CA ASN A 130 2.60 -9.49 -14.61
C ASN A 130 1.47 -8.46 -14.54
N ASN A 131 1.77 -7.19 -14.32
CA ASN A 131 0.73 -6.16 -14.24
C ASN A 131 0.46 -5.59 -15.62
N GLN A 132 -0.71 -5.91 -16.17
CA GLN A 132 -1.12 -5.49 -17.51
C GLN A 132 -1.21 -3.96 -17.61
N PHE A 133 -1.74 -3.28 -16.60
CA PHE A 133 -1.83 -1.82 -16.57
C PHE A 133 -0.47 -1.14 -16.76
N LEU A 134 0.58 -1.65 -16.09
CA LEU A 134 1.95 -1.15 -16.24
C LEU A 134 2.58 -1.48 -17.60
N GLY A 135 2.01 -2.43 -18.34
CA GLY A 135 2.46 -2.79 -19.69
C GLY A 135 1.91 -1.88 -20.78
N GLU A 136 0.89 -1.08 -20.48
CA GLU A 136 0.25 -0.20 -21.44
C GLU A 136 1.03 1.10 -21.62
N THR A 137 1.19 1.56 -22.86
CA THR A 137 1.98 2.77 -23.18
C THR A 137 1.44 4.03 -22.53
N GLN A 138 0.13 4.14 -22.38
CA GLN A 138 -0.53 5.27 -21.72
C GLN A 138 -0.22 5.38 -20.22
N ASN A 139 0.25 4.30 -19.62
CA ASN A 139 0.60 4.22 -18.19
C ASN A 139 2.11 4.19 -17.97
N ALA A 140 2.88 4.68 -18.94
CA ALA A 140 4.34 4.63 -18.94
C ALA A 140 4.96 5.29 -17.70
N GLU A 141 4.37 6.38 -17.20
CA GLU A 141 4.86 7.10 -16.02
C GLU A 141 4.80 6.26 -14.75
N TRP A 142 3.72 5.51 -14.55
CA TRP A 142 3.59 4.55 -13.44
C TRP A 142 4.67 3.46 -13.50
N ARG A 143 4.95 3.00 -14.71
CA ARG A 143 6.00 2.01 -14.96
C ARG A 143 7.39 2.59 -14.71
N GLN A 144 7.68 3.80 -15.19
CA GLN A 144 8.96 4.49 -15.00
C GLN A 144 9.30 4.70 -13.53
N GLU A 145 8.30 5.04 -12.69
CA GLU A 145 8.51 5.15 -11.25
C GLU A 145 8.93 3.81 -10.61
N LEU A 146 8.32 2.72 -11.04
CA LEU A 146 8.67 1.38 -10.53
C LEU A 146 10.07 0.94 -11.02
N GLU A 147 10.43 1.29 -12.25
CA GLU A 147 11.76 1.06 -12.82
C GLU A 147 12.81 1.91 -12.09
N ALA A 148 12.52 3.17 -11.78
CA ALA A 148 13.38 4.03 -10.98
C ALA A 148 13.61 3.49 -9.56
N MET A 149 12.57 2.96 -8.90
CA MET A 149 12.71 2.26 -7.62
C MET A 149 13.65 1.05 -7.74
N GLN A 150 13.50 0.28 -8.81
CA GLN A 150 14.34 -0.90 -9.06
C GLN A 150 15.80 -0.52 -9.31
N GLU A 151 16.03 0.50 -10.12
CA GLU A 151 17.38 0.99 -10.46
C GLU A 151 18.10 1.52 -9.23
N ARG A 152 17.46 2.37 -8.45
CA ARG A 152 18.02 2.93 -7.23
C ARG A 152 18.18 1.89 -6.12
N GLY A 153 17.36 0.85 -6.11
CA GLY A 153 17.37 -0.21 -5.12
C GLY A 153 17.08 0.25 -3.69
N ILE A 154 16.42 1.39 -3.55
CA ILE A 154 16.05 2.02 -2.28
C ILE A 154 14.55 2.30 -2.22
N LYS A 155 14.07 2.54 -1.02
CA LYS A 155 12.72 3.01 -0.74
C LYS A 155 12.76 4.20 0.23
N VAL A 156 11.78 5.08 0.09
CA VAL A 156 11.62 6.28 0.91
C VAL A 156 10.20 6.29 1.46
N ASP A 157 10.10 6.32 2.77
CA ASP A 157 8.81 6.39 3.46
C ASP A 157 8.38 7.89 3.54
N LEU A 158 7.08 8.17 3.59
CA LEU A 158 6.57 9.56 3.73
C LEU A 158 7.09 10.24 5.00
N GLU A 159 7.26 9.46 6.07
CA GLU A 159 7.82 9.95 7.32
C GLU A 159 9.19 10.59 7.14
N ALA A 160 10.01 10.10 6.19
CA ALA A 160 11.34 10.66 5.94
C ALA A 160 11.29 12.16 5.54
N VAL A 161 10.20 12.61 4.95
CA VAL A 161 9.97 14.04 4.65
C VAL A 161 9.45 14.77 5.88
N LEU A 162 8.54 14.15 6.63
CA LEU A 162 7.89 14.76 7.80
C LEU A 162 8.82 14.90 9.02
N GLU A 163 9.85 14.05 9.11
CA GLU A 163 10.87 14.09 10.17
C GLU A 163 11.91 15.22 9.97
N LEU A 164 11.93 15.88 8.81
CA LEU A 164 12.80 17.02 8.56
C LEU A 164 12.42 18.21 9.44
N GLU A 165 13.39 19.08 9.71
CA GLU A 165 13.10 20.40 10.23
C GLU A 165 12.16 21.12 9.22
N ARG A 166 11.01 21.62 9.68
CA ARG A 166 9.93 22.14 8.84
C ARG A 166 9.31 21.10 7.89
N GLY A 167 9.40 19.79 8.23
CA GLY A 167 8.98 18.72 7.33
C GLY A 167 7.54 18.82 6.83
N PHE A 168 6.60 19.28 7.68
CA PHE A 168 5.21 19.48 7.26
C PHE A 168 5.06 20.63 6.23
N GLU A 169 5.79 21.71 6.38
CA GLU A 169 5.76 22.83 5.42
C GLU A 169 6.34 22.39 4.08
N ILE A 170 7.51 21.73 4.11
CA ILE A 170 8.17 21.20 2.92
C ILE A 170 7.24 20.18 2.22
N PHE A 171 6.63 19.28 2.95
CA PHE A 171 5.67 18.33 2.40
C PHE A 171 4.49 19.04 1.73
N SER A 172 3.89 20.00 2.42
CA SER A 172 2.75 20.76 1.91
C SER A 172 3.09 21.53 0.64
N GLU A 173 4.22 22.22 0.60
CA GLU A 173 4.63 23.06 -0.53
C GLU A 173 5.16 22.22 -1.71
N GLU A 174 6.13 21.34 -1.44
CA GLU A 174 6.88 20.66 -2.49
C GLU A 174 6.22 19.37 -3.00
N VAL A 175 5.47 18.69 -2.16
CA VAL A 175 4.80 17.45 -2.56
C VAL A 175 3.36 17.70 -2.96
N VAL A 176 2.60 18.48 -2.18
CA VAL A 176 1.18 18.66 -2.42
C VAL A 176 0.91 19.83 -3.35
N GLN A 177 1.29 21.06 -2.98
CA GLN A 177 0.90 22.26 -3.73
C GLN A 177 1.52 22.31 -5.13
N GLN A 178 2.82 22.00 -5.26
CA GLN A 178 3.46 22.01 -6.58
C GLN A 178 2.84 21.02 -7.54
N GLU A 179 2.51 19.81 -7.09
CA GLU A 179 1.91 18.81 -7.97
C GLU A 179 0.47 19.16 -8.35
N LEU A 180 -0.31 19.73 -7.42
CA LEU A 180 -1.67 20.17 -7.71
C LEU A 180 -1.71 21.39 -8.64
N LEU A 181 -0.77 22.35 -8.47
CA LEU A 181 -0.72 23.57 -9.28
C LEU A 181 -0.13 23.35 -10.67
N SER A 182 0.77 22.37 -10.81
CA SER A 182 1.44 22.09 -12.08
C SER A 182 0.74 21.02 -12.92
N GLU A 183 -0.36 20.45 -12.43
CA GLU A 183 -1.06 19.31 -13.06
C GLU A 183 -0.14 18.09 -13.35
N ASN A 184 0.94 17.96 -12.59
CA ASN A 184 1.95 16.91 -12.78
C ASN A 184 1.60 15.58 -12.11
N ALA A 185 0.46 15.49 -11.43
CA ALA A 185 0.02 14.22 -10.84
C ALA A 185 -0.20 13.18 -11.94
N ILE A 186 0.42 12.01 -11.78
CA ILE A 186 0.34 10.92 -12.76
C ILE A 186 -1.08 10.33 -12.77
N ALA A 187 -1.76 10.43 -13.89
CA ALA A 187 -3.13 9.96 -14.09
C ALA A 187 -3.25 8.45 -14.30
#